data_1bfe7c1d11935aee48a67278b500c396
#
_entry.id   1bfe7c1d11935aee48a67278b500c396
#
_cell.length_a   1.000
_cell.length_b   1.000
_cell.length_c   1.000
_cell.angle_alpha   90.00
_cell.angle_beta   90.00
_cell.angle_gamma   90.00
#
_symmetry.space_group_name_H-M   'P 1'
#
loop_
_entity.id
_entity.type
_entity.pdbx_description
1 polymer ?
#
loop_
_entity_poly.entity_id
_entity_poly.type
_entity_poly.pdbx_seq_one_letter_code
_entity_poly.pdbx_strand_id
1 'polypeptide(L)'
;GIETKKFLERLDGRVQIIGLLDSYKEEGMMYGCRIISFSEAVQRQVKLILVVARPGSCKAIAGRIKGKCIEHEIDLIDIRGNDLCRKQKAVYDFTGVSGITREQLTKEIEKHEAVSVDLFDTLIMRKTLFDTDLFELLDSRLRKMGIEISDFAAKRLSCEKELSNGRAPRLREIYLKLSGENNVTDISPDELAQLEWETDCSLLVPRKTLCDFMDEIHGKGVKIYIVSDTYYSRQQIEKILENCGIGFYTDILASCEYGMGKQNG
;
A
#
# COMPACT_ATOMS: atom_id res chain seq x y z
N GLY A 1 0.67 -3.96 -21.53
CA GLY A 1 0.22 -2.72 -20.91
C GLY A 1 1.19 -1.58 -21.16
N ILE A 2 0.84 -0.37 -20.72
CA ILE A 2 1.70 0.84 -20.86
C ILE A 2 3.07 0.61 -20.22
N GLU A 3 3.13 -0.08 -19.09
CA GLU A 3 4.38 -0.42 -18.41
C GLU A 3 5.31 -1.27 -19.27
N THR A 4 4.76 -2.25 -19.98
CA THR A 4 5.56 -3.12 -20.88
C THR A 4 6.18 -2.30 -22.01
N LYS A 5 5.43 -1.39 -22.63
CA LYS A 5 5.94 -0.51 -23.69
C LYS A 5 7.10 0.34 -23.20
N LYS A 6 6.92 1.05 -22.09
CA LYS A 6 7.96 1.90 -21.46
C LYS A 6 9.20 1.10 -21.07
N PHE A 7 9.01 -0.14 -20.62
CA PHE A 7 10.12 -1.01 -20.25
C PHE A 7 10.94 -1.42 -21.48
N LEU A 8 10.27 -1.83 -22.56
CA LEU A 8 10.93 -2.21 -23.82
C LEU A 8 11.76 -1.06 -24.41
N GLU A 9 11.23 0.16 -24.37
CA GLU A 9 11.95 1.37 -24.82
C GLU A 9 13.24 1.63 -24.03
N ARG A 10 13.31 1.20 -22.76
CA ARG A 10 14.49 1.37 -21.89
C ARG A 10 15.57 0.31 -22.06
N LEU A 11 15.25 -0.84 -22.64
CA LEU A 11 16.20 -1.92 -22.84
C LEU A 11 17.27 -1.60 -23.88
N ASP A 12 16.96 -0.70 -24.81
CA ASP A 12 17.89 -0.07 -25.76
C ASP A 12 18.92 -1.04 -26.37
N GLY A 13 18.44 -2.19 -26.87
CA GLY A 13 19.27 -3.19 -27.53
C GLY A 13 20.25 -3.97 -26.63
N ARG A 14 20.22 -3.74 -25.31
CA ARG A 14 21.13 -4.41 -24.35
C ARG A 14 20.86 -5.90 -24.19
N VAL A 15 19.66 -6.34 -24.55
CA VAL A 15 19.23 -7.73 -24.47
C VAL A 15 18.49 -8.12 -25.73
N GLN A 16 18.64 -9.39 -26.15
CA GLN A 16 17.90 -9.94 -27.26
C GLN A 16 16.51 -10.36 -26.79
N ILE A 17 15.48 -9.64 -27.25
CA ILE A 17 14.08 -9.98 -26.97
C ILE A 17 13.63 -10.98 -28.03
N ILE A 18 13.31 -12.19 -27.62
CA ILE A 18 12.83 -13.27 -28.51
C ILE A 18 11.35 -13.07 -28.85
N GLY A 19 10.55 -12.58 -27.90
CA GLY A 19 9.14 -12.29 -28.08
C GLY A 19 8.44 -11.90 -26.78
N LEU A 20 7.14 -11.70 -26.86
CA LEU A 20 6.26 -11.42 -25.71
C LEU A 20 5.33 -12.60 -25.49
N LEU A 21 5.12 -12.97 -24.23
CA LEU A 21 4.08 -13.90 -23.83
C LEU A 21 2.84 -13.09 -23.42
N ASP A 22 1.70 -13.41 -23.99
CA ASP A 22 0.40 -12.79 -23.62
C ASP A 22 -0.60 -13.86 -23.18
N SER A 23 -1.49 -13.52 -22.25
CA SER A 23 -2.45 -14.48 -21.70
C SER A 23 -3.62 -14.80 -22.63
N TYR A 24 -3.82 -13.98 -23.66
CA TYR A 24 -5.00 -14.03 -24.54
C TYR A 24 -4.66 -14.22 -25.99
N LYS A 25 -3.37 -14.05 -26.37
CA LYS A 25 -2.89 -14.13 -27.74
C LYS A 25 -1.64 -15.01 -27.78
N GLU A 26 -1.61 -15.92 -28.74
CA GLU A 26 -0.47 -16.82 -28.98
C GLU A 26 0.37 -16.40 -30.18
N GLU A 27 -0.13 -15.45 -31.00
CA GLU A 27 0.55 -14.93 -32.18
C GLU A 27 0.22 -13.47 -32.46
N GLY A 28 0.99 -12.82 -33.32
CA GLY A 28 0.82 -11.43 -33.73
C GLY A 28 1.97 -10.54 -33.29
N MET A 29 1.71 -9.23 -33.31
CA MET A 29 2.71 -8.21 -32.91
C MET A 29 2.14 -7.32 -31.81
N MET A 30 2.96 -6.99 -30.82
CA MET A 30 2.62 -6.04 -29.76
C MET A 30 3.87 -5.25 -29.35
N TYR A 31 3.76 -3.92 -29.30
CA TYR A 31 4.87 -3.02 -28.97
C TYR A 31 6.14 -3.23 -29.80
N GLY A 32 5.99 -3.59 -31.09
CA GLY A 32 7.12 -3.89 -31.97
C GLY A 32 7.76 -5.26 -31.78
N CYS A 33 7.28 -6.07 -30.84
CA CYS A 33 7.75 -7.41 -30.59
C CYS A 33 6.72 -8.45 -31.03
N ARG A 34 7.21 -9.60 -31.51
CA ARG A 34 6.34 -10.74 -31.86
C ARG A 34 5.75 -11.36 -30.59
N ILE A 35 4.46 -11.67 -30.61
CA ILE A 35 3.83 -12.51 -29.58
C ILE A 35 4.16 -13.96 -29.94
N ILE A 36 4.60 -14.72 -28.95
CA ILE A 36 4.97 -16.13 -29.05
C ILE A 36 4.26 -16.94 -27.98
N SER A 37 4.01 -18.20 -28.24
CA SER A 37 3.52 -19.14 -27.25
C SER A 37 4.64 -19.57 -26.28
N PHE A 38 4.26 -20.13 -25.12
CA PHE A 38 5.25 -20.70 -24.19
C PHE A 38 6.04 -21.86 -24.87
N SER A 39 5.36 -22.67 -25.66
CA SER A 39 6.00 -23.78 -26.41
C SER A 39 7.04 -23.25 -27.41
N GLU A 40 6.74 -22.16 -28.11
CA GLU A 40 7.73 -21.51 -29.00
C GLU A 40 8.90 -20.94 -28.22
N ALA A 41 8.67 -20.36 -27.03
CA ALA A 41 9.75 -19.88 -26.16
C ALA A 41 10.71 -21.02 -25.76
N VAL A 42 10.18 -22.20 -25.44
CA VAL A 42 10.97 -23.42 -25.14
C VAL A 42 11.76 -23.86 -26.37
N GLN A 43 11.13 -23.98 -27.54
CA GLN A 43 11.80 -24.35 -28.81
C GLN A 43 12.93 -23.40 -29.17
N ARG A 44 12.76 -22.11 -28.86
CA ARG A 44 13.81 -21.08 -29.09
C ARG A 44 14.83 -21.00 -27.96
N GLN A 45 14.82 -21.94 -27.05
CA GLN A 45 15.74 -22.05 -25.91
C GLN A 45 15.82 -20.75 -25.07
N VAL A 46 14.69 -20.11 -24.85
CA VAL A 46 14.60 -18.94 -23.96
C VAL A 46 15.09 -19.34 -22.57
N LYS A 47 16.02 -18.57 -22.01
CA LYS A 47 16.61 -18.84 -20.69
C LYS A 47 15.95 -18.03 -19.59
N LEU A 48 15.33 -16.90 -19.94
CA LEU A 48 14.75 -15.96 -18.98
C LEU A 48 13.40 -15.44 -19.47
N ILE A 49 12.42 -15.47 -18.59
CA ILE A 49 11.13 -14.77 -18.76
C ILE A 49 11.06 -13.65 -17.71
N LEU A 50 10.90 -12.42 -18.19
CA LEU A 50 10.76 -11.24 -17.35
C LEU A 50 9.29 -10.83 -17.25
N VAL A 51 8.74 -10.80 -16.03
CA VAL A 51 7.37 -10.36 -15.78
C VAL A 51 7.37 -8.85 -15.59
N VAL A 52 6.78 -8.14 -16.56
CA VAL A 52 6.62 -6.68 -16.50
C VAL A 52 5.20 -6.34 -16.06
N ALA A 53 5.00 -6.24 -14.76
CA ALA A 53 3.70 -5.95 -14.16
C ALA A 53 3.87 -5.25 -12.79
N ARG A 54 2.77 -4.71 -12.27
CA ARG A 54 2.76 -4.21 -10.88
C ARG A 54 3.01 -5.37 -9.90
N PRO A 55 3.60 -5.11 -8.73
CA PRO A 55 3.99 -6.16 -7.77
C PRO A 55 2.90 -7.18 -7.44
N GLY A 56 1.66 -6.73 -7.21
CA GLY A 56 0.52 -7.61 -6.94
C GLY A 56 0.15 -8.51 -8.13
N SER A 57 0.31 -8.03 -9.36
CA SER A 57 0.04 -8.81 -10.57
C SER A 57 1.16 -9.78 -10.93
N CYS A 58 2.40 -9.51 -10.53
CA CYS A 58 3.55 -10.38 -10.83
C CYS A 58 3.34 -11.80 -10.28
N LYS A 59 2.84 -11.93 -9.04
CA LYS A 59 2.56 -13.24 -8.43
C LYS A 59 1.47 -14.01 -9.17
N ALA A 60 0.41 -13.34 -9.60
CA ALA A 60 -0.68 -13.97 -10.34
C ALA A 60 -0.22 -14.44 -11.74
N ILE A 61 0.57 -13.63 -12.44
CA ILE A 61 1.15 -13.98 -13.75
C ILE A 61 2.12 -15.15 -13.58
N ALA A 62 3.04 -15.05 -12.62
CA ALA A 62 4.00 -16.11 -12.34
C ALA A 62 3.31 -17.44 -12.00
N GLY A 63 2.24 -17.41 -11.20
CA GLY A 63 1.49 -18.61 -10.82
C GLY A 63 0.97 -19.42 -12.01
N ARG A 64 0.70 -18.78 -13.17
CA ARG A 64 0.21 -19.44 -14.39
C ARG A 64 1.29 -20.19 -15.15
N ILE A 65 2.55 -19.73 -15.11
CA ILE A 65 3.65 -20.24 -15.94
C ILE A 65 4.79 -20.86 -15.12
N LYS A 66 4.82 -20.64 -13.82
CA LYS A 66 5.89 -21.08 -12.92
C LYS A 66 6.22 -22.58 -13.05
N GLY A 67 5.19 -23.45 -13.06
CA GLY A 67 5.39 -24.90 -13.20
C GLY A 67 6.13 -25.23 -14.49
N LYS A 68 5.71 -24.64 -15.61
CA LYS A 68 6.34 -24.83 -16.91
C LYS A 68 7.77 -24.25 -16.96
N CYS A 69 8.00 -23.12 -16.29
CA CYS A 69 9.34 -22.53 -16.22
C CYS A 69 10.31 -23.46 -15.46
N ILE A 70 9.87 -24.06 -14.35
CA ILE A 70 10.69 -25.02 -13.57
C ILE A 70 10.98 -26.26 -14.41
N GLU A 71 9.98 -26.81 -15.10
CA GLU A 71 10.10 -28.01 -15.93
C GLU A 71 11.13 -27.83 -17.07
N HIS A 72 11.19 -26.63 -17.63
CA HIS A 72 12.08 -26.33 -18.78
C HIS A 72 13.33 -25.52 -18.39
N GLU A 73 13.64 -25.40 -17.11
CA GLU A 73 14.83 -24.69 -16.60
C GLU A 73 14.91 -23.22 -17.12
N ILE A 74 13.75 -22.56 -17.20
CA ILE A 74 13.65 -21.15 -17.59
C ILE A 74 13.55 -20.28 -16.34
N ASP A 75 14.45 -19.32 -16.18
CA ASP A 75 14.38 -18.35 -15.10
C ASP A 75 13.15 -17.45 -15.27
N LEU A 76 12.44 -17.21 -14.18
CA LEU A 76 11.25 -16.34 -14.14
C LEU A 76 11.47 -15.26 -13.08
N ILE A 77 11.68 -14.02 -13.52
CA ILE A 77 11.98 -12.90 -12.63
C ILE A 77 11.00 -11.73 -12.87
N ASP A 78 10.87 -10.84 -11.88
CA ASP A 78 10.20 -9.55 -12.08
C ASP A 78 11.20 -8.45 -12.49
N ILE A 79 10.68 -7.24 -12.78
CA ILE A 79 11.50 -6.07 -13.17
C ILE A 79 12.47 -5.58 -12.08
N ARG A 80 12.37 -6.11 -10.87
CA ARG A 80 13.27 -5.82 -9.74
C ARG A 80 14.35 -6.89 -9.57
N GLY A 81 14.30 -7.95 -10.40
CA GLY A 81 15.22 -9.07 -10.31
C GLY A 81 14.83 -10.15 -9.30
N ASN A 82 13.62 -10.07 -8.72
CA ASN A 82 13.16 -11.11 -7.81
C ASN A 82 12.81 -12.38 -8.57
N ASP A 83 13.36 -13.52 -8.12
CA ASP A 83 13.04 -14.84 -8.64
C ASP A 83 11.61 -15.24 -8.23
N LEU A 84 10.74 -15.42 -9.23
CA LEU A 84 9.34 -15.79 -9.03
C LEU A 84 9.11 -17.31 -9.03
N CYS A 85 10.11 -18.10 -9.36
CA CYS A 85 10.08 -19.57 -9.29
C CYS A 85 10.36 -20.10 -7.90
N ARG A 86 11.24 -19.46 -7.17
CA ARG A 86 11.52 -19.84 -5.80
C ARG A 86 10.36 -19.39 -4.91
N LYS A 87 9.86 -20.29 -4.03
CA LYS A 87 9.15 -19.80 -2.85
C LYS A 87 10.20 -18.95 -2.12
N GLN A 88 10.06 -17.64 -2.17
CA GLN A 88 10.72 -16.80 -1.21
C GLN A 88 10.18 -17.26 0.16
N LYS A 89 10.93 -18.13 0.85
CA LYS A 89 10.88 -18.06 2.30
C LYS A 89 11.22 -16.60 2.57
N ALA A 90 10.33 -15.88 3.24
CA ALA A 90 10.69 -14.63 3.85
C ALA A 90 11.84 -14.96 4.81
N VAL A 91 13.05 -14.92 4.30
CA VAL A 91 14.24 -14.86 5.11
C VAL A 91 14.21 -13.42 5.59
N TYR A 92 13.63 -13.22 6.74
CA TYR A 92 13.83 -11.99 7.48
C TYR A 92 15.30 -11.97 7.85
N ASP A 93 16.10 -11.38 6.98
CA ASP A 93 17.50 -11.08 7.28
C ASP A 93 17.52 -9.92 8.28
N PHE A 94 17.54 -10.26 9.55
CA PHE A 94 17.69 -9.29 10.63
C PHE A 94 19.13 -8.84 10.81
N THR A 95 20.09 -9.34 10.03
CA THR A 95 21.51 -9.00 10.17
C THR A 95 21.83 -7.56 9.74
N GLY A 96 20.97 -6.92 8.93
CA GLY A 96 21.08 -5.50 8.56
C GLY A 96 20.22 -4.56 9.42
N VAL A 97 19.35 -5.09 10.27
CA VAL A 97 18.63 -4.31 11.26
C VAL A 97 19.57 -4.18 12.45
N SER A 98 20.29 -3.06 12.55
CA SER A 98 20.92 -2.63 13.80
C SER A 98 19.78 -2.36 14.79
N GLY A 99 19.26 -3.43 15.40
CA GLY A 99 18.17 -3.35 16.35
C GLY A 99 18.67 -2.61 17.56
N ILE A 100 18.18 -1.40 17.75
CA ILE A 100 18.30 -0.75 19.05
C ILE A 100 17.51 -1.61 20.05
N THR A 101 18.13 -2.05 21.12
CA THR A 101 17.41 -2.80 22.17
C THR A 101 16.44 -1.89 22.90
N ARG A 102 15.44 -2.48 23.57
CA ARG A 102 14.49 -1.69 24.38
C ARG A 102 15.22 -0.80 25.38
N GLU A 103 16.26 -1.32 26.05
CA GLU A 103 17.06 -0.58 27.03
C GLU A 103 17.83 0.58 26.39
N GLN A 104 18.37 0.37 25.21
CA GLN A 104 19.06 1.42 24.46
C GLN A 104 18.09 2.50 24.00
N LEU A 105 16.92 2.13 23.50
CA LEU A 105 15.87 3.06 23.09
C LEU A 105 15.35 3.85 24.30
N THR A 106 15.10 3.19 25.43
CA THR A 106 14.70 3.87 26.67
C THR A 106 15.72 4.92 27.08
N LYS A 107 17.00 4.55 27.14
CA LYS A 107 18.09 5.50 27.51
C LYS A 107 18.22 6.67 26.54
N GLU A 108 17.92 6.45 25.26
CA GLU A 108 17.94 7.52 24.29
C GLU A 108 16.76 8.47 24.48
N ILE A 109 15.56 7.92 24.63
CA ILE A 109 14.33 8.71 24.86
C ILE A 109 14.42 9.53 26.16
N GLU A 110 14.94 8.96 27.23
CA GLU A 110 15.08 9.63 28.53
C GLU A 110 16.03 10.85 28.52
N LYS A 111 16.79 11.05 27.44
CA LYS A 111 17.58 12.28 27.25
C LYS A 111 16.74 13.45 26.71
N HIS A 112 15.51 13.20 26.31
CA HIS A 112 14.65 14.17 25.68
C HIS A 112 13.37 14.42 26.52
N GLU A 113 12.89 15.65 26.49
CA GLU A 113 11.64 16.02 27.18
C GLU A 113 10.39 15.55 26.44
N ALA A 114 10.53 15.31 25.14
CA ALA A 114 9.43 14.94 24.26
C ALA A 114 9.88 14.01 23.14
N VAL A 115 8.97 13.16 22.70
CA VAL A 115 9.13 12.24 21.57
C VAL A 115 7.93 12.39 20.63
N SER A 116 8.20 12.40 19.34
CA SER A 116 7.14 12.22 18.33
C SER A 116 7.08 10.76 17.87
N VAL A 117 5.87 10.24 17.71
CA VAL A 117 5.62 8.89 17.23
C VAL A 117 4.57 8.91 16.13
N ASP A 118 4.79 8.12 15.09
CA ASP A 118 3.80 7.93 14.03
C ASP A 118 2.65 7.03 14.50
N LEU A 119 1.49 7.13 13.85
CA LEU A 119 0.28 6.41 14.25
C LEU A 119 0.09 5.13 13.44
N PHE A 120 -0.24 5.26 12.14
CA PHE A 120 -0.57 4.13 11.29
C PHE A 120 0.68 3.31 10.99
N ASP A 121 0.53 1.98 10.99
CA ASP A 121 1.61 0.99 10.85
C ASP A 121 2.75 1.12 11.88
N THR A 122 2.57 2.01 12.87
CA THR A 122 3.50 2.22 13.98
C THR A 122 2.83 1.87 15.31
N LEU A 123 1.93 2.69 15.85
CA LEU A 123 1.19 2.41 17.09
C LEU A 123 -0.02 1.50 16.85
N ILE A 124 -0.67 1.65 15.71
CA ILE A 124 -1.82 0.85 15.29
C ILE A 124 -1.57 0.25 13.91
N MET A 125 -2.25 -0.83 13.60
CA MET A 125 -2.18 -1.50 12.29
C MET A 125 -3.56 -1.99 11.87
N ARG A 126 -3.76 -2.16 10.56
CA ARG A 126 -4.97 -2.78 10.02
C ARG A 126 -4.87 -4.30 10.04
N LYS A 127 -6.00 -4.97 10.25
CA LYS A 127 -6.15 -6.44 10.13
C LYS A 127 -6.16 -6.92 8.68
N THR A 128 -5.98 -6.03 7.74
CA THR A 128 -5.95 -6.32 6.29
C THR A 128 -4.53 -6.61 5.81
N LEU A 129 -4.42 -7.27 4.66
CA LEU A 129 -3.12 -7.59 4.07
C LEU A 129 -2.53 -6.39 3.31
N PHE A 130 -3.40 -5.61 2.67
CA PHE A 130 -3.03 -4.40 1.93
C PHE A 130 -3.89 -3.22 2.40
N ASP A 131 -3.34 -2.01 2.35
CA ASP A 131 -4.07 -0.78 2.71
C ASP A 131 -5.29 -0.56 1.82
N THR A 132 -5.23 -1.00 0.56
CA THR A 132 -6.32 -0.91 -0.40
C THR A 132 -7.50 -1.84 -0.10
N ASP A 133 -7.34 -2.87 0.74
CA ASP A 133 -8.40 -3.80 1.11
C ASP A 133 -9.56 -3.08 1.84
N LEU A 134 -9.24 -1.96 2.51
CA LEU A 134 -10.26 -1.08 3.10
C LEU A 134 -11.29 -0.64 2.07
N PHE A 135 -10.85 -0.23 0.88
CA PHE A 135 -11.74 0.29 -0.16
C PHE A 135 -12.57 -0.82 -0.82
N GLU A 136 -12.06 -2.05 -0.89
CA GLU A 136 -12.83 -3.21 -1.35
C GLU A 136 -13.93 -3.58 -0.34
N LEU A 137 -13.62 -3.51 0.95
CA LEU A 137 -14.61 -3.72 2.01
C LEU A 137 -15.67 -2.63 2.01
N LEU A 138 -15.28 -1.39 1.80
CA LEU A 138 -16.20 -0.25 1.71
C LEU A 138 -17.11 -0.37 0.49
N ASP A 139 -16.58 -0.72 -0.69
CA ASP A 139 -17.38 -0.98 -1.90
C ASP A 139 -18.42 -2.09 -1.64
N SER A 140 -18.01 -3.17 -0.97
CA SER A 140 -18.93 -4.24 -0.58
C SER A 140 -20.04 -3.76 0.37
N ARG A 141 -19.74 -2.85 1.30
CA ARG A 141 -20.76 -2.25 2.18
C ARG A 141 -21.71 -1.37 1.42
N LEU A 142 -21.22 -0.52 0.52
CA LEU A 142 -22.03 0.35 -0.34
C LEU A 142 -23.01 -0.47 -1.19
N ARG A 143 -22.53 -1.53 -1.84
CA ARG A 143 -23.40 -2.44 -2.62
C ARG A 143 -24.49 -3.09 -1.77
N LYS A 144 -24.21 -3.47 -0.54
CA LYS A 144 -25.24 -4.00 0.39
C LYS A 144 -26.29 -2.96 0.76
N MET A 145 -25.94 -1.68 0.70
CA MET A 145 -26.88 -0.55 0.90
C MET A 145 -27.62 -0.18 -0.39
N GLY A 146 -27.36 -0.88 -1.51
CA GLY A 146 -27.95 -0.59 -2.81
C GLY A 146 -27.25 0.55 -3.56
N ILE A 147 -26.08 0.98 -3.11
CA ILE A 147 -25.29 2.06 -3.70
C ILE A 147 -24.18 1.44 -4.54
N GLU A 148 -24.18 1.72 -5.83
CA GLU A 148 -23.19 1.18 -6.77
C GLU A 148 -22.38 2.30 -7.40
N ILE A 149 -21.08 2.31 -7.13
CA ILE A 149 -20.11 3.24 -7.72
C ILE A 149 -19.09 2.39 -8.49
N SER A 150 -19.12 2.46 -9.81
CA SER A 150 -18.19 1.70 -10.66
C SER A 150 -16.73 2.07 -10.33
N ASP A 151 -15.87 1.05 -10.21
CA ASP A 151 -14.43 1.23 -9.92
C ASP A 151 -14.15 2.09 -8.68
N PHE A 152 -14.99 1.96 -7.64
CA PHE A 152 -14.96 2.80 -6.44
C PHE A 152 -13.55 2.96 -5.85
N ALA A 153 -12.84 1.86 -5.58
CA ALA A 153 -11.50 1.90 -4.97
C ALA A 153 -10.50 2.71 -5.81
N ALA A 154 -10.51 2.52 -7.14
CA ALA A 154 -9.60 3.23 -8.04
C ALA A 154 -9.91 4.73 -8.09
N LYS A 155 -11.20 5.09 -8.14
CA LYS A 155 -11.66 6.49 -8.15
C LYS A 155 -11.37 7.19 -6.84
N ARG A 156 -11.61 6.51 -5.70
CA ARG A 156 -11.32 7.05 -4.37
C ARG A 156 -9.82 7.38 -4.23
N LEU A 157 -8.95 6.48 -4.66
CA LEU A 157 -7.49 6.67 -4.65
C LEU A 157 -7.04 7.79 -5.61
N SER A 158 -7.66 7.90 -6.79
CA SER A 158 -7.36 8.97 -7.75
C SER A 158 -7.70 10.34 -7.17
N CYS A 159 -8.89 10.49 -6.57
CA CYS A 159 -9.32 11.73 -5.94
C CYS A 159 -8.37 12.17 -4.82
N GLU A 160 -7.96 11.24 -3.96
CA GLU A 160 -6.98 11.53 -2.91
C GLU A 160 -5.65 12.00 -3.51
N LYS A 161 -5.11 11.26 -4.46
CA LYS A 161 -3.83 11.57 -5.11
C LYS A 161 -3.84 12.96 -5.77
N GLU A 162 -4.92 13.30 -6.43
CA GLU A 162 -5.06 14.62 -7.09
C GLU A 162 -5.14 15.77 -6.10
N LEU A 163 -5.83 15.56 -4.97
CA LEU A 163 -5.93 16.54 -3.90
C LEU A 163 -4.66 16.68 -3.09
N SER A 164 -3.86 15.60 -3.00
CA SER A 164 -2.59 15.57 -2.24
C SER A 164 -1.43 16.28 -2.94
N ASN A 165 -1.66 16.97 -4.05
CA ASN A 165 -0.63 17.72 -4.76
C ASN A 165 -0.22 18.97 -3.96
N GLY A 166 0.79 18.82 -3.12
CA GLY A 166 1.35 19.90 -2.29
C GLY A 166 0.60 20.19 -0.99
N ARG A 167 -0.41 19.40 -0.61
CA ARG A 167 -1.14 19.52 0.66
C ARG A 167 -1.65 18.17 1.17
N ALA A 168 -2.06 18.12 2.43
CA ALA A 168 -2.79 16.99 3.01
C ALA A 168 -4.31 17.27 2.95
N PRO A 169 -5.10 16.53 2.14
CA PRO A 169 -6.53 16.73 2.06
C PRO A 169 -7.24 16.16 3.29
N ARG A 170 -8.44 16.66 3.58
CA ARG A 170 -9.35 16.06 4.55
C ARG A 170 -10.20 14.98 3.87
N LEU A 171 -10.60 13.96 4.62
CA LEU A 171 -11.42 12.87 4.09
C LEU A 171 -12.69 13.36 3.38
N ARG A 172 -13.37 14.35 3.96
CA ARG A 172 -14.56 14.96 3.35
C ARG A 172 -14.28 15.57 1.98
N GLU A 173 -13.13 16.23 1.78
CA GLU A 173 -12.76 16.83 0.48
C GLU A 173 -12.57 15.77 -0.59
N ILE A 174 -12.01 14.60 -0.21
CA ILE A 174 -11.83 13.49 -1.12
C ILE A 174 -13.20 12.99 -1.62
N TYR A 175 -14.17 12.85 -0.73
CA TYR A 175 -15.51 12.40 -1.09
C TYR A 175 -16.34 13.47 -1.80
N LEU A 176 -16.16 14.76 -1.50
CA LEU A 176 -16.76 15.83 -2.29
C LEU A 176 -16.31 15.76 -3.75
N LYS A 177 -15.01 15.58 -3.99
CA LYS A 177 -14.46 15.42 -5.32
C LYS A 177 -15.00 14.16 -6.00
N LEU A 178 -14.96 13.01 -5.33
CA LEU A 178 -15.46 11.74 -5.86
C LEU A 178 -16.92 11.83 -6.28
N SER A 179 -17.78 12.38 -5.42
CA SER A 179 -19.21 12.51 -5.70
C SER A 179 -19.48 13.47 -6.85
N GLY A 180 -18.76 14.60 -6.91
CA GLY A 180 -18.90 15.57 -8.00
C GLY A 180 -18.50 15.01 -9.36
N GLU A 181 -17.40 14.28 -9.44
CA GLU A 181 -16.90 13.71 -10.70
C GLU A 181 -17.69 12.49 -11.19
N ASN A 182 -18.39 11.80 -10.31
CA ASN A 182 -19.10 10.56 -10.65
C ASN A 182 -20.63 10.69 -10.53
N ASN A 183 -21.14 11.90 -10.30
CA ASN A 183 -22.58 12.18 -10.12
C ASN A 183 -23.24 11.24 -9.08
N VAL A 184 -22.56 11.00 -7.96
CA VAL A 184 -23.09 10.17 -6.88
C VAL A 184 -24.13 10.97 -6.11
N THR A 185 -25.39 10.56 -6.15
CA THR A 185 -26.55 11.26 -5.54
C THR A 185 -27.22 10.47 -4.43
N ASP A 186 -27.03 9.15 -4.39
CA ASP A 186 -27.74 8.24 -3.47
C ASP A 186 -27.17 8.25 -2.05
N ILE A 187 -26.01 8.84 -1.87
CA ILE A 187 -25.32 9.00 -0.59
C ILE A 187 -24.52 10.30 -0.60
N SER A 188 -24.57 11.03 0.50
CA SER A 188 -23.82 12.28 0.61
C SER A 188 -22.30 12.05 0.80
N PRO A 189 -21.46 13.03 0.44
CA PRO A 189 -20.03 12.97 0.72
C PRO A 189 -19.68 12.80 2.19
N ASP A 190 -20.48 13.38 3.08
CA ASP A 190 -20.28 13.27 4.53
C ASP A 190 -20.60 11.84 5.02
N GLU A 191 -21.65 11.22 4.52
CA GLU A 191 -21.98 9.83 4.83
C GLU A 191 -20.93 8.85 4.28
N LEU A 192 -20.41 9.10 3.08
CA LEU A 192 -19.31 8.31 2.51
C LEU A 192 -18.04 8.42 3.37
N ALA A 193 -17.68 9.62 3.78
CA ALA A 193 -16.53 9.86 4.65
C ALA A 193 -16.70 9.17 6.01
N GLN A 194 -17.90 9.24 6.60
CA GLN A 194 -18.23 8.57 7.84
C GLN A 194 -18.15 7.05 7.69
N LEU A 195 -18.65 6.50 6.58
CA LEU A 195 -18.66 5.07 6.30
C LEU A 195 -17.24 4.52 6.11
N GLU A 196 -16.35 5.26 5.44
CA GLU A 196 -14.92 4.90 5.33
C GLU A 196 -14.28 4.88 6.71
N TRP A 197 -14.43 5.95 7.48
CA TRP A 197 -13.86 6.06 8.82
C TRP A 197 -14.35 4.93 9.75
N GLU A 198 -15.63 4.63 9.78
CA GLU A 198 -16.19 3.52 10.58
C GLU A 198 -15.66 2.16 10.12
N THR A 199 -15.52 1.97 8.80
CA THR A 199 -14.99 0.74 8.25
C THR A 199 -13.54 0.56 8.68
N ASP A 200 -12.72 1.61 8.55
CA ASP A 200 -11.32 1.59 8.96
C ASP A 200 -11.18 1.35 10.47
N CYS A 201 -11.94 2.04 11.29
CA CYS A 201 -11.96 1.84 12.76
C CYS A 201 -12.20 0.37 13.14
N SER A 202 -13.06 -0.35 12.41
CA SER A 202 -13.34 -1.77 12.66
C SER A 202 -12.17 -2.70 12.35
N LEU A 203 -11.23 -2.23 11.55
CA LEU A 203 -10.06 -3.00 11.13
C LEU A 203 -8.82 -2.70 11.98
N LEU A 204 -8.80 -1.58 12.69
CA LEU A 204 -7.62 -1.14 13.44
C LEU A 204 -7.43 -1.92 14.74
N VAL A 205 -6.17 -2.25 15.03
CA VAL A 205 -5.73 -2.88 16.28
C VAL A 205 -4.44 -2.23 16.77
N PRO A 206 -4.23 -2.11 18.10
CA PRO A 206 -3.00 -1.58 18.64
C PRO A 206 -1.83 -2.58 18.46
N ARG A 207 -0.64 -2.06 18.17
CA ARG A 207 0.62 -2.82 18.27
C ARG A 207 1.05 -2.88 19.72
N LYS A 208 0.43 -3.81 20.44
CA LYS A 208 0.47 -3.88 21.91
C LYS A 208 1.87 -3.67 22.51
N THR A 209 2.89 -4.37 22.02
CA THR A 209 4.25 -4.27 22.56
C THR A 209 4.81 -2.85 22.50
N LEU A 210 4.55 -2.13 21.40
CA LEU A 210 5.00 -0.74 21.27
C LEU A 210 4.14 0.21 22.10
N CYS A 211 2.83 -0.01 22.14
CA CYS A 211 1.93 0.79 22.97
C CYS A 211 2.28 0.64 24.47
N ASP A 212 2.49 -0.57 24.97
CA ASP A 212 2.91 -0.83 26.36
C ASP A 212 4.26 -0.14 26.66
N PHE A 213 5.19 -0.12 25.70
CA PHE A 213 6.46 0.58 25.84
C PHE A 213 6.28 2.10 25.90
N MET A 214 5.47 2.67 25.02
CA MET A 214 5.24 4.13 25.00
C MET A 214 4.46 4.59 26.23
N ASP A 215 3.55 3.78 26.75
CA ASP A 215 2.83 4.05 28.01
C ASP A 215 3.82 4.10 29.20
N GLU A 216 4.78 3.15 29.27
CA GLU A 216 5.85 3.18 30.27
C GLU A 216 6.70 4.46 30.18
N ILE A 217 7.05 4.87 28.96
CA ILE A 217 7.84 6.09 28.70
C ILE A 217 7.05 7.34 29.14
N HIS A 218 5.76 7.38 28.81
CA HIS A 218 4.88 8.47 29.23
C HIS A 218 4.77 8.54 30.77
N GLY A 219 4.65 7.38 31.44
CA GLY A 219 4.65 7.27 32.89
C GLY A 219 5.93 7.78 33.58
N LYS A 220 7.05 7.87 32.84
CA LYS A 220 8.30 8.48 33.30
C LYS A 220 8.36 10.00 33.09
N GLY A 221 7.29 10.61 32.60
CA GLY A 221 7.17 12.06 32.42
C GLY A 221 7.60 12.59 31.05
N VAL A 222 7.95 11.72 30.10
CA VAL A 222 8.28 12.13 28.72
C VAL A 222 6.98 12.46 27.99
N LYS A 223 6.93 13.62 27.34
CA LYS A 223 5.80 14.04 26.52
C LYS A 223 5.77 13.26 25.21
N ILE A 224 4.60 12.71 24.83
CA ILE A 224 4.48 11.96 23.59
C ILE A 224 3.52 12.71 22.65
N TYR A 225 4.02 13.04 21.48
CA TYR A 225 3.26 13.67 20.41
C TYR A 225 3.01 12.65 19.29
N ILE A 226 1.73 12.40 18.98
CA ILE A 226 1.37 11.56 17.83
C ILE A 226 1.37 12.45 16.59
N VAL A 227 2.21 12.11 15.61
CA VAL A 227 2.35 12.86 14.35
C VAL A 227 2.00 11.94 13.20
N SER A 228 0.91 12.22 12.49
CA SER A 228 0.39 11.35 11.46
C SER A 228 0.10 12.08 10.15
N ASP A 229 0.60 11.53 9.04
CA ASP A 229 0.15 11.91 7.70
C ASP A 229 -1.15 11.18 7.42
N THR A 230 -2.26 11.93 7.46
CA THR A 230 -3.60 11.35 7.38
C THR A 230 -4.63 12.37 6.90
N TYR A 231 -5.70 11.88 6.33
CA TYR A 231 -6.91 12.64 6.00
C TYR A 231 -7.95 12.64 7.13
N TYR A 232 -7.71 11.92 8.23
CA TYR A 232 -8.58 11.93 9.41
C TYR A 232 -8.32 13.17 10.27
N SER A 233 -9.40 13.80 10.72
CA SER A 233 -9.32 14.91 11.67
C SER A 233 -8.78 14.45 13.03
N ARG A 234 -8.29 15.42 13.81
CA ARG A 234 -7.88 15.16 15.20
C ARG A 234 -8.93 14.40 15.99
N GLN A 235 -10.21 14.81 15.91
CA GLN A 235 -11.31 14.16 16.65
C GLN A 235 -11.50 12.70 16.21
N GLN A 236 -11.35 12.42 14.91
CA GLN A 236 -11.43 11.05 14.41
C GLN A 236 -10.26 10.20 14.91
N ILE A 237 -9.06 10.77 14.98
CA ILE A 237 -7.88 10.08 15.53
C ILE A 237 -8.05 9.85 17.04
N GLU A 238 -8.51 10.82 17.80
CA GLU A 238 -8.80 10.66 19.25
C GLU A 238 -9.73 9.47 19.49
N LYS A 239 -10.76 9.33 18.66
CA LYS A 239 -11.69 8.20 18.77
C LYS A 239 -11.06 6.86 18.38
N ILE A 240 -10.19 6.83 17.37
CA ILE A 240 -9.38 5.65 17.01
C ILE A 240 -8.51 5.23 18.19
N LEU A 241 -7.80 6.17 18.81
CA LEU A 241 -6.91 5.92 19.94
C LEU A 241 -7.70 5.39 21.15
N GLU A 242 -8.84 5.98 21.45
CA GLU A 242 -9.74 5.51 22.50
C GLU A 242 -10.18 4.06 22.26
N ASN A 243 -10.62 3.73 21.03
CA ASN A 243 -11.03 2.39 20.66
C ASN A 243 -9.88 1.36 20.75
N CYS A 244 -8.63 1.81 20.55
CA CYS A 244 -7.43 1.00 20.67
C CYS A 244 -6.86 0.96 22.11
N GLY A 245 -7.47 1.67 23.08
CA GLY A 245 -6.98 1.75 24.46
C GLY A 245 -5.69 2.54 24.62
N ILE A 246 -5.43 3.51 23.74
CA ILE A 246 -4.23 4.34 23.73
C ILE A 246 -4.55 5.71 24.36
N GLY A 247 -3.97 6.01 25.52
CA GLY A 247 -4.18 7.26 26.24
C GLY A 247 -2.88 7.97 26.66
N PHE A 248 -1.73 7.45 26.29
CA PHE A 248 -0.41 7.92 26.70
C PHE A 248 0.16 9.04 25.80
N TYR A 249 -0.66 9.91 25.29
CA TYR A 249 -0.18 11.01 24.43
C TYR A 249 -0.46 12.38 25.06
N THR A 250 0.43 13.34 24.73
CA THR A 250 0.30 14.73 25.13
C THR A 250 -0.54 15.52 24.14
N ASP A 251 -0.31 15.27 22.83
CA ASP A 251 -1.03 15.94 21.75
C ASP A 251 -0.98 15.15 20.44
N ILE A 252 -1.84 15.51 19.47
CA ILE A 252 -1.98 14.89 18.16
C ILE A 252 -1.81 15.95 17.08
N LEU A 253 -0.90 15.67 16.15
CA LEU A 253 -0.63 16.49 14.96
C LEU A 253 -1.04 15.71 13.71
N ALA A 254 -2.21 16.00 13.18
CA ALA A 254 -2.75 15.39 11.96
C ALA A 254 -2.47 16.29 10.76
N SER A 255 -1.80 15.78 9.74
CA SER A 255 -1.38 16.56 8.56
C SER A 255 -2.52 17.33 7.89
N CYS A 256 -3.72 16.75 7.82
CA CYS A 256 -4.88 17.41 7.20
C CYS A 256 -5.40 18.63 7.99
N GLU A 257 -5.08 18.77 9.28
CA GLU A 257 -5.44 19.93 10.07
C GLU A 257 -4.55 21.16 9.74
N TYR A 258 -3.30 20.89 9.35
CA TYR A 258 -2.30 21.89 9.03
C TYR A 258 -2.13 22.10 7.53
N GLY A 259 -2.72 21.23 6.69
CA GLY A 259 -2.53 21.25 5.24
C GLY A 259 -1.12 20.87 4.79
N MET A 260 -0.32 20.28 5.68
CA MET A 260 1.08 19.91 5.45
C MET A 260 1.33 18.47 5.90
N GLY A 261 2.16 17.73 5.18
CA GLY A 261 2.64 16.42 5.59
C GLY A 261 4.05 16.48 6.17
N LYS A 262 4.52 15.37 6.73
CA LYS A 262 5.87 15.23 7.33
C LYS A 262 7.03 15.59 6.38
N GLN A 263 6.78 15.53 5.06
CA GLN A 263 7.81 15.86 4.06
C GLN A 263 7.93 17.36 3.79
N ASN A 264 6.92 18.17 4.15
CA ASN A 264 6.79 19.58 3.78
C ASN A 264 6.70 20.49 5.01
N GLY A 265 6.77 19.94 6.22
CA GLY A 265 6.62 20.65 7.50
C GLY A 265 7.84 20.58 8.40
#